data_80f430173e04404687eb6889bc325319
#
_entry.id   80f430173e04404687eb6889bc325319
#
_cell.length_a   1.000
_cell.length_b   1.000
_cell.length_c   1.000
_cell.angle_alpha   90.00
_cell.angle_beta   90.00
_cell.angle_gamma   90.00
#
_symmetry.space_group_name_H-M   'P 1'
#
loop_
_entity.id
_entity.type
_entity.pdbx_description
1 polymer ?
#
loop_
_entity_poly.entity_id
_entity_poly.type
_entity_poly.pdbx_seq_one_letter_code
_entity_poly.pdbx_strand_id
1 'polypeptide(L)'
;MKKKIALLLTTFTMVSCLSVCNAEAADKAETVVPTIHDTAVESGSVTVYDFGASKLHVYNTGDALGDVAYIVEGEDALIGIELPSFTANLDAWQNYIAGLDKPMNDIFLCDHATGASYVEGMNVYGTQGAQDSIASGSTYATTQGLYETFGDDFHGGADLANINKVVSGTVTVAGIDFNLIDCGETYDLEIPSMNAVYTHMLGKTCHSILTSTAHMDSMIETLKGYQSAGYDMILSAHSGVEGQDAVAEKIAYVEKAKELAASCDNAEAFMTAMKEAFPGYIGENYLEMSAGYLYQ
;
A
#
# COMPACT_ATOMS: atom_id res chain seq x y z
N MET A 1 17.68 -10.65 -22.46
CA MET A 1 16.81 -11.80 -22.76
C MET A 1 15.50 -11.56 -22.02
N LYS A 2 14.40 -11.30 -22.73
CA LYS A 2 13.10 -11.03 -22.10
C LYS A 2 12.56 -12.36 -21.55
N LYS A 3 12.61 -12.57 -20.24
CA LYS A 3 11.91 -13.69 -19.57
C LYS A 3 10.41 -13.39 -19.65
N LYS A 4 9.67 -14.24 -20.35
CA LYS A 4 8.21 -14.23 -20.30
C LYS A 4 7.82 -14.70 -18.90
N ILE A 5 7.24 -13.80 -18.10
CA ILE A 5 6.60 -14.14 -16.85
C ILE A 5 5.32 -14.88 -17.23
N ALA A 6 5.35 -16.21 -17.16
CA ALA A 6 4.13 -17.01 -17.23
C ALA A 6 3.47 -16.95 -15.86
N LEU A 7 2.48 -16.08 -15.71
CA LEU A 7 1.66 -15.99 -14.50
C LEU A 7 0.83 -17.27 -14.38
N LEU A 8 1.14 -18.07 -13.39
CA LEU A 8 0.34 -19.26 -13.04
C LEU A 8 -0.96 -18.73 -12.43
N LEU A 9 -2.08 -18.88 -13.16
CA LEU A 9 -3.43 -18.62 -12.63
C LEU A 9 -3.75 -19.71 -11.59
N THR A 10 -3.36 -19.51 -10.36
CA THR A 10 -4.05 -20.12 -9.23
C THR A 10 -5.28 -19.27 -8.94
N THR A 11 -6.45 -19.84 -9.03
CA THR A 11 -7.73 -19.22 -8.69
C THR A 11 -7.71 -18.80 -7.23
N PHE A 12 -7.34 -17.56 -6.98
CA PHE A 12 -7.36 -16.94 -5.66
C PHE A 12 -8.67 -16.16 -5.53
N THR A 13 -9.52 -16.62 -4.66
CA THR A 13 -10.72 -15.87 -4.26
C THR A 13 -10.27 -14.83 -3.22
N MET A 14 -9.74 -13.70 -3.67
CA MET A 14 -9.62 -12.52 -2.80
C MET A 14 -11.02 -11.97 -2.60
N VAL A 15 -11.65 -12.33 -1.51
CA VAL A 15 -12.80 -11.62 -0.98
C VAL A 15 -12.26 -10.49 -0.13
N SER A 16 -11.85 -9.39 -0.76
CA SER A 16 -11.66 -8.14 -0.04
C SER A 16 -13.06 -7.59 0.27
N CYS A 17 -13.57 -7.88 1.45
CA CYS A 17 -14.71 -7.18 2.02
C CYS A 17 -14.25 -5.76 2.39
N LEU A 18 -14.41 -4.82 1.47
CA LEU A 18 -14.31 -3.41 1.80
C LEU A 18 -15.52 -3.04 2.68
N SER A 19 -15.29 -2.98 3.97
CA SER A 19 -16.23 -2.35 4.89
C SER A 19 -16.25 -0.86 4.56
N VAL A 20 -17.46 -0.27 4.51
CA VAL A 20 -17.63 1.17 4.28
C VAL A 20 -17.02 1.92 5.45
N CYS A 21 -15.88 2.56 5.22
CA CYS A 21 -15.22 3.40 6.21
C CYS A 21 -15.87 4.79 6.19
N ASN A 22 -16.69 5.10 7.18
CA ASN A 22 -17.14 6.48 7.40
C ASN A 22 -16.04 7.24 8.13
N ALA A 23 -15.23 8.00 7.41
CA ALA A 23 -14.31 8.97 8.00
C ALA A 23 -15.13 10.15 8.52
N GLU A 24 -15.19 10.36 9.84
CA GLU A 24 -15.68 11.62 10.41
C GLU A 24 -14.61 12.71 10.20
N ALA A 25 -15.03 13.84 9.67
CA ALA A 25 -14.13 14.98 9.45
C ALA A 25 -13.59 15.48 10.80
N ALA A 26 -12.31 15.23 11.05
CA ALA A 26 -11.59 15.83 12.16
C ALA A 26 -11.44 17.35 11.94
N ASP A 27 -11.42 18.13 13.03
CA ASP A 27 -11.09 19.56 12.96
C ASP A 27 -9.72 19.72 12.28
N LYS A 28 -9.70 20.42 11.13
CA LYS A 28 -8.47 20.58 10.34
C LYS A 28 -7.44 21.36 11.14
N ALA A 29 -6.36 20.68 11.53
CA ALA A 29 -5.15 21.34 11.95
C ALA A 29 -4.61 22.23 10.81
N GLU A 30 -3.92 23.31 11.13
CA GLU A 30 -3.29 24.19 10.14
C GLU A 30 -2.27 23.35 9.33
N THR A 31 -2.50 23.19 8.03
CA THR A 31 -1.68 22.31 7.18
C THR A 31 -0.26 22.87 7.09
N VAL A 32 0.71 22.15 7.63
CA VAL A 32 2.13 22.48 7.51
C VAL A 32 2.61 21.98 6.14
N VAL A 33 3.08 22.90 5.30
CA VAL A 33 3.69 22.55 4.02
C VAL A 33 5.10 22.03 4.28
N PRO A 34 5.41 20.76 3.97
CA PRO A 34 6.72 20.18 4.24
C PRO A 34 7.80 20.74 3.31
N THR A 35 9.04 20.81 3.78
CA THR A 35 10.20 20.89 2.89
C THR A 35 10.57 19.49 2.41
N ILE A 36 10.93 19.37 1.13
CA ILE A 36 11.17 18.06 0.49
C ILE A 36 12.62 17.97 0.03
N HIS A 37 13.30 16.88 0.34
CA HIS A 37 14.64 16.60 -0.15
C HIS A 37 14.85 15.10 -0.38
N ASP A 38 15.71 14.76 -1.36
CA ASP A 38 16.06 13.39 -1.67
C ASP A 38 17.38 12.98 -1.02
N THR A 39 17.45 11.73 -0.63
CA THR A 39 18.65 11.09 -0.07
C THR A 39 18.95 9.81 -0.85
N ALA A 40 20.18 9.66 -1.34
CA ALA A 40 20.61 8.43 -1.98
C ALA A 40 20.83 7.33 -0.94
N VAL A 41 20.40 6.12 -1.26
CA VAL A 41 20.62 4.90 -0.50
C VAL A 41 21.25 3.84 -1.39
N GLU A 42 21.72 2.74 -0.82
CA GLU A 42 22.45 1.69 -1.54
C GLU A 42 21.57 0.99 -2.60
N SER A 43 20.29 0.77 -2.28
CA SER A 43 19.28 0.25 -3.21
C SER A 43 18.01 1.10 -3.09
N GLY A 44 17.48 1.61 -4.21
CA GLY A 44 16.32 2.49 -4.22
C GLY A 44 16.66 3.96 -3.97
N SER A 45 15.71 4.70 -3.42
CA SER A 45 15.84 6.11 -3.07
C SER A 45 14.94 6.49 -1.90
N VAL A 46 15.33 7.51 -1.13
CA VAL A 46 14.49 8.05 -0.06
C VAL A 46 14.18 9.51 -0.32
N THR A 47 12.89 9.85 -0.31
CA THR A 47 12.41 11.24 -0.31
C THR A 47 11.91 11.58 1.09
N VAL A 48 12.39 12.68 1.66
CA VAL A 48 12.02 13.12 3.02
C VAL A 48 11.11 14.34 2.94
N TYR A 49 9.96 14.24 3.58
CA TYR A 49 9.01 15.34 3.79
C TYR A 49 9.17 15.83 5.23
N ASP A 50 9.76 17.00 5.42
CA ASP A 50 10.05 17.57 6.73
C ASP A 50 8.95 18.58 7.12
N PHE A 51 8.16 18.24 8.14
CA PHE A 51 7.10 19.06 8.72
C PHE A 51 7.58 19.87 9.94
N GLY A 52 8.87 19.85 10.23
CA GLY A 52 9.47 20.52 11.39
C GLY A 52 9.43 19.68 12.66
N ALA A 53 8.26 19.43 13.21
CA ALA A 53 8.08 18.61 14.42
C ALA A 53 8.23 17.09 14.15
N SER A 54 7.96 16.66 12.94
CA SER A 54 8.06 15.27 12.49
C SER A 54 8.49 15.24 11.02
N LYS A 55 8.96 14.06 10.56
CA LYS A 55 9.29 13.86 9.15
C LYS A 55 8.69 12.54 8.66
N LEU A 56 8.37 12.52 7.38
CA LEU A 56 8.01 11.30 6.66
C LEU A 56 9.11 10.97 5.66
N HIS A 57 9.73 9.82 5.84
CA HIS A 57 10.69 9.27 4.90
C HIS A 57 9.97 8.27 4.01
N VAL A 58 10.05 8.46 2.71
CA VAL A 58 9.42 7.63 1.69
C VAL A 58 10.51 6.84 0.99
N TYR A 59 10.65 5.57 1.29
CA TYR A 59 11.62 4.69 0.69
C TYR A 59 11.02 4.00 -0.54
N ASN A 60 11.40 4.47 -1.72
CA ASN A 60 11.08 3.83 -3.00
C ASN A 60 12.14 2.78 -3.29
N THR A 61 11.78 1.53 -3.27
CA THR A 61 12.71 0.40 -3.41
C THR A 61 13.32 0.29 -4.80
N GLY A 62 12.54 0.65 -5.84
CA GLY A 62 12.92 0.47 -7.24
C GLY A 62 13.02 -1.01 -7.66
N ASP A 63 12.46 -1.92 -6.87
CA ASP A 63 12.44 -3.36 -7.14
C ASP A 63 11.42 -3.77 -8.21
N ALA A 64 11.25 -5.08 -8.40
CA ALA A 64 10.37 -5.62 -9.44
C ALA A 64 8.87 -5.43 -9.15
N LEU A 65 8.50 -5.19 -7.89
CA LEU A 65 7.12 -4.92 -7.46
C LEU A 65 6.84 -3.42 -7.36
N GLY A 66 7.89 -2.58 -7.31
CA GLY A 66 7.79 -1.14 -7.10
C GLY A 66 7.35 -0.80 -5.68
N ASP A 67 7.79 -1.59 -4.70
CA ASP A 67 7.41 -1.44 -3.30
C ASP A 67 7.86 -0.09 -2.73
N VAL A 68 7.06 0.44 -1.82
CA VAL A 68 7.36 1.66 -1.06
C VAL A 68 7.11 1.40 0.42
N ALA A 69 8.14 1.61 1.24
CA ALA A 69 8.05 1.58 2.69
C ALA A 69 8.21 2.98 3.26
N TYR A 70 7.67 3.22 4.44
CA TYR A 70 7.68 4.54 5.05
C TYR A 70 8.27 4.50 6.44
N ILE A 71 8.85 5.63 6.86
CA ILE A 71 9.28 5.86 8.24
C ILE A 71 8.74 7.21 8.69
N VAL A 72 7.98 7.21 9.77
CA VAL A 72 7.59 8.43 10.48
C VAL A 72 8.65 8.72 11.54
N GLU A 73 9.39 9.80 11.36
CA GLU A 73 10.38 10.28 12.34
C GLU A 73 9.70 11.25 13.29
N GLY A 74 9.57 10.86 14.55
CA GLY A 74 9.15 11.71 15.66
C GLY A 74 10.34 12.40 16.35
N GLU A 75 10.09 13.04 17.49
CA GLU A 75 11.14 13.72 18.26
C GLU A 75 12.22 12.75 18.72
N ASP A 76 11.84 11.61 19.30
CA ASP A 76 12.76 10.68 19.97
C ASP A 76 12.85 9.29 19.32
N ALA A 77 12.00 8.97 18.35
CA ALA A 77 11.90 7.64 17.77
C ALA A 77 11.46 7.65 16.31
N LEU A 78 11.70 6.50 15.66
CA LEU A 78 11.23 6.17 14.31
C LEU A 78 10.11 5.14 14.40
N ILE A 79 9.11 5.26 13.53
CA ILE A 79 8.01 4.31 13.39
C ILE A 79 7.96 3.88 11.93
N GLY A 80 8.07 2.57 11.66
CA GLY A 80 7.97 2.02 10.30
C GLY A 80 6.52 1.84 9.87
N ILE A 81 6.28 1.91 8.56
CA ILE A 81 5.04 1.48 7.91
C ILE A 81 5.45 0.65 6.70
N GLU A 82 5.06 -0.61 6.70
CA GLU A 82 5.45 -1.66 5.77
C GLU A 82 6.94 -1.99 5.73
N LEU A 83 7.24 -3.13 5.15
CA LEU A 83 8.59 -3.61 4.90
C LEU A 83 8.83 -3.74 3.40
N PRO A 84 10.05 -3.47 2.92
CA PRO A 84 10.46 -3.90 1.58
C PRO A 84 10.38 -5.42 1.45
N SER A 85 10.15 -5.91 0.24
CA SER A 85 9.96 -7.35 0.00
C SER A 85 11.24 -8.07 -0.45
N PHE A 86 12.23 -7.35 -0.96
CA PHE A 86 13.48 -7.94 -1.48
C PHE A 86 14.64 -7.73 -0.50
N THR A 87 15.50 -8.76 -0.36
CA THR A 87 16.62 -8.78 0.60
C THR A 87 17.53 -7.55 0.46
N ALA A 88 17.90 -7.17 -0.78
CA ALA A 88 18.76 -6.00 -1.00
C ALA A 88 18.11 -4.69 -0.54
N ASN A 89 16.77 -4.59 -0.63
CA ASN A 89 16.02 -3.43 -0.17
C ASN A 89 15.85 -3.42 1.35
N LEU A 90 15.64 -4.57 1.95
CA LEU A 90 15.61 -4.70 3.42
C LEU A 90 16.95 -4.30 4.04
N ASP A 91 18.06 -4.74 3.47
CA ASP A 91 19.41 -4.35 3.92
C ASP A 91 19.63 -2.83 3.78
N ALA A 92 19.24 -2.25 2.63
CA ALA A 92 19.37 -0.81 2.40
C ALA A 92 18.47 0.00 3.34
N TRP A 93 17.24 -0.46 3.61
CA TRP A 93 16.29 0.13 4.54
C TRP A 93 16.86 0.11 5.98
N GLN A 94 17.39 -1.02 6.43
CA GLN A 94 18.00 -1.14 7.76
C GLN A 94 19.24 -0.24 7.91
N ASN A 95 20.10 -0.17 6.89
CA ASN A 95 21.26 0.72 6.88
C ASN A 95 20.86 2.20 6.92
N TYR A 96 19.79 2.57 6.19
CA TYR A 96 19.24 3.92 6.21
C TYR A 96 18.74 4.30 7.62
N ILE A 97 17.95 3.43 8.25
CA ILE A 97 17.43 3.64 9.61
C ILE A 97 18.57 3.82 10.61
N ALA A 98 19.62 2.99 10.53
CA ALA A 98 20.76 3.08 11.41
C ALA A 98 21.50 4.44 11.32
N GLY A 99 21.40 5.11 10.15
CA GLY A 99 21.97 6.44 9.93
C GLY A 99 21.12 7.60 10.48
N LEU A 100 19.90 7.35 10.95
CA LEU A 100 19.02 8.39 11.49
C LEU A 100 19.23 8.69 12.98
N ASP A 101 20.12 7.96 13.64
CA ASP A 101 20.53 8.14 15.06
C ASP A 101 19.35 8.14 16.05
N LYS A 102 18.22 7.52 15.70
CA LYS A 102 17.04 7.34 16.54
C LYS A 102 16.62 5.86 16.59
N PRO A 103 16.11 5.37 17.72
CA PRO A 103 15.63 3.99 17.80
C PRO A 103 14.35 3.80 16.99
N MET A 104 14.25 2.66 16.28
CA MET A 104 13.01 2.17 15.69
C MET A 104 12.60 0.89 16.42
N ASN A 105 11.58 0.98 17.25
CA ASN A 105 11.05 -0.15 18.03
C ASN A 105 9.61 -0.50 17.66
N ASP A 106 9.02 0.25 16.75
CA ASP A 106 7.61 0.20 16.42
C ASP A 106 7.41 0.22 14.90
N ILE A 107 6.56 -0.65 14.38
CA ILE A 107 6.21 -0.73 12.96
C ILE A 107 4.75 -1.14 12.79
N PHE A 108 4.08 -0.56 11.80
CA PHE A 108 2.77 -0.99 11.32
C PHE A 108 2.92 -1.86 10.07
N LEU A 109 2.28 -3.02 10.06
CA LEU A 109 2.24 -3.92 8.91
C LEU A 109 0.80 -4.14 8.46
N CYS A 110 0.53 -3.80 7.20
CA CYS A 110 -0.78 -4.00 6.57
C CYS A 110 -0.75 -5.19 5.62
N ASP A 111 0.12 -5.12 4.60
CA ASP A 111 0.16 -6.07 3.48
C ASP A 111 1.57 -6.63 3.23
N HIS A 112 2.63 -5.86 3.47
CA HIS A 112 4.03 -6.25 3.21
C HIS A 112 4.71 -6.73 4.48
N ALA A 113 4.56 -8.01 4.78
CA ALA A 113 5.04 -8.62 6.02
C ALA A 113 6.31 -9.47 5.87
N THR A 114 7.06 -9.32 4.77
CA THR A 114 8.32 -10.03 4.56
C THR A 114 9.44 -9.48 5.45
N GLY A 115 10.40 -10.32 5.86
CA GLY A 115 11.56 -9.86 6.61
C GLY A 115 11.34 -9.79 8.13
N ALA A 116 10.75 -10.83 8.73
CA ALA A 116 10.57 -10.93 10.19
C ALA A 116 11.86 -10.74 10.97
N SER A 117 12.99 -11.24 10.45
CA SER A 117 14.31 -11.11 11.06
C SER A 117 14.77 -9.65 11.17
N TYR A 118 14.29 -8.74 10.32
CA TYR A 118 14.64 -7.31 10.36
C TYR A 118 13.85 -6.52 11.42
N VAL A 119 12.75 -7.08 11.92
CA VAL A 119 11.91 -6.47 12.95
C VAL A 119 11.86 -7.29 14.25
N GLU A 120 12.81 -8.18 14.45
CA GLU A 120 12.91 -8.99 15.65
C GLU A 120 12.98 -8.11 16.91
N GLY A 121 12.11 -8.36 17.87
CA GLY A 121 12.02 -7.60 19.12
C GLY A 121 11.24 -6.29 19.04
N MET A 122 10.76 -5.88 17.86
CA MET A 122 9.91 -4.68 17.70
C MET A 122 8.46 -4.97 18.09
N ASN A 123 7.72 -3.90 18.38
CA ASN A 123 6.26 -3.91 18.43
C ASN A 123 5.74 -3.82 16.99
N VAL A 124 5.06 -4.85 16.54
CA VAL A 124 4.47 -4.93 15.20
C VAL A 124 2.96 -4.74 15.35
N TYR A 125 2.47 -3.59 14.93
CA TYR A 125 1.06 -3.19 15.04
C TYR A 125 0.27 -3.57 13.80
N GLY A 126 -1.01 -3.86 13.99
CA GLY A 126 -1.99 -4.06 12.94
C GLY A 126 -3.35 -4.44 13.50
N THR A 127 -4.32 -4.65 12.61
CA THR A 127 -5.66 -5.15 12.98
C THR A 127 -5.65 -6.66 13.15
N GLN A 128 -6.72 -7.21 13.74
CA GLN A 128 -6.90 -8.66 13.82
C GLN A 128 -6.99 -9.29 12.41
N GLY A 129 -7.71 -8.62 11.49
CA GLY A 129 -7.84 -9.11 10.12
C GLY A 129 -6.50 -9.17 9.37
N ALA A 130 -5.65 -8.15 9.52
CA ALA A 130 -4.30 -8.15 8.95
C ALA A 130 -3.43 -9.25 9.58
N GLN A 131 -3.51 -9.46 10.91
CA GLN A 131 -2.80 -10.56 11.58
C GLN A 131 -3.20 -11.93 11.01
N ASP A 132 -4.50 -12.17 10.85
CA ASP A 132 -5.02 -13.44 10.33
C ASP A 132 -4.64 -13.62 8.85
N SER A 133 -4.67 -12.54 8.06
CA SER A 133 -4.26 -12.53 6.66
C SER A 133 -2.78 -12.87 6.47
N ILE A 134 -1.90 -12.28 7.28
CA ILE A 134 -0.46 -12.58 7.29
C ILE A 134 -0.19 -14.01 7.75
N ALA A 135 -0.92 -14.49 8.75
CA ALA A 135 -0.70 -15.82 9.31
C ALA A 135 -1.13 -16.96 8.37
N SER A 136 -2.24 -16.82 7.64
CA SER A 136 -2.80 -17.88 6.81
C SER A 136 -3.82 -17.43 5.76
N GLY A 137 -4.04 -16.11 5.59
CA GLY A 137 -5.03 -15.55 4.67
C GLY A 137 -4.43 -15.15 3.32
N SER A 138 -4.96 -14.08 2.72
CA SER A 138 -4.58 -13.65 1.36
C SER A 138 -3.15 -13.11 1.31
N THR A 139 -2.70 -12.36 2.31
CA THR A 139 -1.33 -11.85 2.38
C THR A 139 -0.32 -13.00 2.44
N TYR A 140 -0.56 -14.01 3.30
CA TYR A 140 0.29 -15.22 3.34
C TYR A 140 0.42 -15.87 1.98
N ALA A 141 -0.72 -16.14 1.35
CA ALA A 141 -0.73 -16.87 0.09
C ALA A 141 -0.12 -16.07 -1.07
N THR A 142 -0.35 -14.75 -1.13
CA THR A 142 0.29 -13.86 -2.11
C THR A 142 1.81 -13.87 -1.92
N THR A 143 2.29 -13.74 -0.69
CA THR A 143 3.72 -13.75 -0.37
C THR A 143 4.38 -15.08 -0.76
N GLN A 144 3.71 -16.22 -0.53
CA GLN A 144 4.22 -17.53 -0.97
C GLN A 144 4.34 -17.61 -2.51
N GLY A 145 3.34 -17.13 -3.24
CA GLY A 145 3.37 -17.08 -4.71
C GLY A 145 4.46 -16.16 -5.27
N LEU A 146 4.72 -15.04 -4.61
CA LEU A 146 5.82 -14.14 -4.95
C LEU A 146 7.18 -14.79 -4.67
N TYR A 147 7.34 -15.49 -3.56
CA TYR A 147 8.55 -16.25 -3.27
C TYR A 147 8.81 -17.34 -4.31
N GLU A 148 7.76 -18.08 -4.74
CA GLU A 148 7.90 -19.04 -5.83
C GLU A 148 8.32 -18.39 -7.16
N THR A 149 7.93 -17.14 -7.39
CA THR A 149 8.23 -16.39 -8.62
C THR A 149 9.63 -15.81 -8.64
N PHE A 150 10.07 -15.21 -7.54
CA PHE A 150 11.32 -14.45 -7.43
C PHE A 150 12.46 -15.23 -6.77
N GLY A 151 12.14 -16.31 -6.04
CA GLY A 151 13.13 -17.14 -5.35
C GLY A 151 13.84 -16.41 -4.23
N ASP A 152 15.14 -16.70 -4.06
CA ASP A 152 15.94 -16.22 -2.93
C ASP A 152 16.18 -14.70 -2.89
N ASP A 153 15.91 -13.98 -3.98
CA ASP A 153 16.00 -12.52 -4.02
C ASP A 153 14.83 -11.88 -3.24
N PHE A 154 13.68 -12.56 -3.19
CA PHE A 154 12.50 -12.14 -2.45
C PHE A 154 12.58 -12.68 -1.01
N HIS A 155 12.57 -11.77 -0.04
CA HIS A 155 12.70 -12.13 1.37
C HIS A 155 11.36 -12.59 1.96
N GLY A 156 10.84 -13.68 1.46
CA GLY A 156 9.54 -14.22 1.82
C GLY A 156 9.63 -15.67 2.29
N GLY A 157 8.70 -16.47 1.85
CA GLY A 157 8.64 -17.88 2.23
C GLY A 157 8.24 -18.03 3.70
N ALA A 158 9.17 -18.44 4.55
CA ALA A 158 8.92 -18.67 5.98
C ALA A 158 9.23 -17.45 6.88
N ASP A 159 9.90 -16.43 6.34
CA ASP A 159 10.33 -15.26 7.13
C ASP A 159 9.29 -14.12 7.05
N LEU A 160 8.07 -14.40 7.51
CA LEU A 160 7.00 -13.41 7.61
C LEU A 160 6.95 -12.82 9.03
N ALA A 161 6.93 -11.50 9.10
CA ALA A 161 6.71 -10.78 10.35
C ALA A 161 5.29 -11.03 10.84
N ASN A 162 5.14 -11.15 12.16
CA ASN A 162 3.85 -11.40 12.79
C ASN A 162 3.41 -10.16 13.58
N ILE A 163 2.17 -9.73 13.39
CA ILE A 163 1.56 -8.67 14.22
C ILE A 163 1.48 -9.18 15.66
N ASN A 164 2.17 -8.51 16.59
CA ASN A 164 2.18 -8.84 18.01
C ASN A 164 1.46 -7.79 18.88
N LYS A 165 0.97 -6.71 18.26
CA LYS A 165 0.16 -5.64 18.86
C LYS A 165 -1.10 -5.46 18.03
N VAL A 166 -2.12 -6.26 18.32
CA VAL A 166 -3.42 -6.10 17.67
C VAL A 166 -4.13 -4.88 18.27
N VAL A 167 -4.49 -3.93 17.40
CA VAL A 167 -5.11 -2.66 17.76
C VAL A 167 -6.29 -2.35 16.84
N SER A 168 -7.17 -1.46 17.29
CA SER A 168 -8.30 -0.96 16.49
C SER A 168 -8.54 0.51 16.80
N GLY A 169 -8.89 1.29 15.79
CA GLY A 169 -9.08 2.74 15.94
C GLY A 169 -7.74 3.44 16.23
N THR A 170 -7.78 4.47 17.06
CA THR A 170 -6.61 5.31 17.32
C THR A 170 -5.67 4.69 18.34
N VAL A 171 -4.37 4.71 18.05
CA VAL A 171 -3.28 4.35 18.96
C VAL A 171 -2.20 5.42 18.89
N THR A 172 -1.63 5.78 20.05
CA THR A 172 -0.47 6.69 20.12
C THR A 172 0.80 5.86 20.22
N VAL A 173 1.71 6.04 19.28
CA VAL A 173 3.03 5.37 19.23
C VAL A 173 4.12 6.45 19.18
N ALA A 174 5.06 6.40 20.11
CA ALA A 174 6.14 7.40 20.24
C ALA A 174 5.63 8.87 20.20
N GLY A 175 4.46 9.14 20.78
CA GLY A 175 3.88 10.48 20.84
C GLY A 175 3.13 10.93 19.58
N ILE A 176 3.01 10.08 18.58
CA ILE A 176 2.27 10.33 17.33
C ILE A 176 1.01 9.46 17.31
N ASP A 177 -0.13 10.06 16.96
CA ASP A 177 -1.38 9.35 16.83
C ASP A 177 -1.51 8.74 15.42
N PHE A 178 -1.91 7.47 15.40
CA PHE A 178 -2.26 6.69 14.22
C PHE A 178 -3.67 6.16 14.38
N ASN A 179 -4.48 6.25 13.34
CA ASN A 179 -5.83 5.70 13.34
C ASN A 179 -5.94 4.58 12.30
N LEU A 180 -6.22 3.35 12.76
CA LEU A 180 -6.38 2.19 11.89
C LEU A 180 -7.85 2.09 11.49
N ILE A 181 -8.09 2.19 10.18
CA ILE A 181 -9.40 2.04 9.56
C ILE A 181 -9.48 0.61 9.02
N ASP A 182 -10.24 -0.23 9.72
CA ASP A 182 -10.34 -1.67 9.40
C ASP A 182 -11.00 -1.88 8.03
N CYS A 183 -10.32 -2.58 7.13
CA CYS A 183 -10.78 -2.95 5.80
C CYS A 183 -10.91 -4.48 5.63
N GLY A 184 -11.03 -5.22 6.73
CA GLY A 184 -11.14 -6.68 6.75
C GLY A 184 -9.77 -7.36 6.88
N GLU A 185 -9.23 -7.93 5.80
CA GLU A 185 -7.91 -8.59 5.82
C GLU A 185 -6.73 -7.61 5.82
N THR A 186 -6.99 -6.31 5.67
CA THR A 186 -6.03 -5.20 5.71
C THR A 186 -6.62 -3.99 6.43
N TYR A 187 -5.93 -2.88 6.46
CA TYR A 187 -6.43 -1.61 7.00
C TYR A 187 -5.77 -0.42 6.32
N ASP A 188 -6.47 0.70 6.29
CA ASP A 188 -5.84 1.98 6.00
C ASP A 188 -5.29 2.60 7.30
N LEU A 189 -4.22 3.39 7.21
CA LEU A 189 -3.58 3.99 8.38
C LEU A 189 -3.53 5.51 8.24
N GLU A 190 -4.36 6.22 9.00
CA GLU A 190 -4.30 7.68 9.07
C GLU A 190 -3.16 8.14 9.96
N ILE A 191 -2.52 9.23 9.55
CA ILE A 191 -1.52 9.98 10.32
C ILE A 191 -2.03 11.43 10.44
N PRO A 192 -2.88 11.72 11.44
CA PRO A 192 -3.58 13.01 11.53
C PRO A 192 -2.64 14.21 11.58
N SER A 193 -1.49 14.08 12.25
CA SER A 193 -0.49 15.15 12.37
C SER A 193 0.15 15.56 11.02
N MET A 194 0.04 14.72 10.00
CA MET A 194 0.56 14.96 8.65
C MET A 194 -0.58 15.15 7.62
N ASN A 195 -1.84 15.10 8.04
CA ASN A 195 -3.01 15.04 7.16
C ASN A 195 -2.84 13.99 6.04
N ALA A 196 -2.36 12.80 6.42
CA ALA A 196 -2.02 11.71 5.52
C ALA A 196 -2.81 10.45 5.83
N VAL A 197 -3.04 9.62 4.80
CA VAL A 197 -3.54 8.25 4.94
C VAL A 197 -2.69 7.31 4.11
N TYR A 198 -2.29 6.19 4.70
CA TYR A 198 -1.68 5.07 3.97
C TYR A 198 -2.77 4.11 3.52
N THR A 199 -2.66 3.65 2.28
CA THR A 199 -3.47 2.59 1.68
C THR A 199 -2.60 1.72 0.77
N HIS A 200 -2.96 0.44 0.57
CA HIS A 200 -2.11 -0.48 -0.20
C HIS A 200 -1.88 0.01 -1.64
N MET A 201 -2.94 0.31 -2.39
CA MET A 201 -2.82 0.66 -3.81
C MET A 201 -3.74 1.82 -4.21
N LEU A 202 -3.16 2.99 -4.53
CA LEU A 202 -3.86 4.04 -5.27
C LEU A 202 -3.43 4.03 -6.74
N GLY A 203 -2.25 4.54 -7.07
CA GLY A 203 -1.63 4.51 -8.39
C GLY A 203 -2.39 5.31 -9.45
N LYS A 204 -2.16 6.63 -9.51
CA LYS A 204 -2.87 7.56 -10.41
C LYS A 204 -2.98 7.08 -11.86
N THR A 205 -1.89 6.58 -12.40
CA THR A 205 -1.79 6.13 -13.81
C THR A 205 -1.47 4.64 -13.92
N CYS A 206 -2.02 3.84 -12.99
CA CYS A 206 -1.87 2.40 -12.97
C CYS A 206 -3.26 1.74 -13.07
N HIS A 207 -3.36 0.68 -13.87
CA HIS A 207 -4.55 -0.17 -13.85
C HIS A 207 -4.72 -0.81 -12.46
N SER A 208 -5.96 -1.02 -12.04
CA SER A 208 -6.29 -1.64 -10.76
C SER A 208 -6.84 -3.05 -10.98
N ILE A 209 -6.73 -3.90 -9.96
CA ILE A 209 -7.40 -5.21 -9.96
C ILE A 209 -8.85 -4.98 -9.54
N LEU A 210 -9.80 -5.23 -10.45
CA LEU A 210 -11.23 -5.04 -10.27
C LEU A 210 -11.93 -6.40 -10.33
N THR A 211 -12.40 -6.90 -9.20
CA THR A 211 -12.89 -8.29 -9.09
C THR A 211 -14.38 -8.43 -9.37
N SER A 212 -15.17 -7.37 -9.18
CA SER A 212 -16.62 -7.35 -9.40
C SER A 212 -17.15 -5.93 -9.40
N THR A 213 -18.41 -5.76 -9.83
CA THR A 213 -19.11 -4.46 -9.74
C THR A 213 -19.23 -3.98 -8.29
N ALA A 214 -19.50 -4.89 -7.35
CA ALA A 214 -19.58 -4.54 -5.94
C ALA A 214 -18.22 -4.06 -5.38
N HIS A 215 -17.12 -4.68 -5.80
CA HIS A 215 -15.77 -4.21 -5.46
C HIS A 215 -15.49 -2.81 -6.02
N MET A 216 -15.86 -2.56 -7.29
CA MET A 216 -15.73 -1.22 -7.88
C MET A 216 -16.53 -0.17 -7.11
N ASP A 217 -17.78 -0.49 -6.69
CA ASP A 217 -18.60 0.42 -5.90
C ASP A 217 -17.97 0.75 -4.54
N SER A 218 -17.49 -0.27 -3.82
CA SER A 218 -16.75 -0.07 -2.56
C SER A 218 -15.50 0.79 -2.75
N MET A 219 -14.71 0.52 -3.79
CA MET A 219 -13.51 1.29 -4.09
C MET A 219 -13.83 2.77 -4.36
N ILE A 220 -14.89 3.06 -5.14
CA ILE A 220 -15.35 4.44 -5.39
C ILE A 220 -15.77 5.11 -4.08
N GLU A 221 -16.45 4.38 -3.19
CA GLU A 221 -16.93 4.90 -1.91
C GLU A 221 -15.76 5.24 -0.97
N THR A 222 -14.77 4.38 -0.85
CA THR A 222 -13.53 4.61 -0.10
C THR A 222 -12.79 5.86 -0.64
N LEU A 223 -12.60 5.94 -1.96
CA LEU A 223 -11.92 7.08 -2.60
C LEU A 223 -12.69 8.41 -2.41
N LYS A 224 -14.03 8.39 -2.44
CA LYS A 224 -14.85 9.56 -2.09
C LYS A 224 -14.73 9.92 -0.61
N GLY A 225 -14.51 8.95 0.25
CA GLY A 225 -14.14 9.15 1.65
C GLY A 225 -12.83 9.94 1.78
N TYR A 226 -11.79 9.56 1.05
CA TYR A 226 -10.51 10.30 1.04
C TYR A 226 -10.64 11.72 0.51
N GLN A 227 -11.49 11.95 -0.51
CA GLN A 227 -11.80 13.31 -0.98
C GLN A 227 -12.50 14.14 0.09
N SER A 228 -13.46 13.55 0.79
CA SER A 228 -14.23 14.23 1.84
C SER A 228 -13.38 14.55 3.07
N ALA A 229 -12.48 13.64 3.46
CA ALA A 229 -11.50 13.85 4.52
C ALA A 229 -10.48 14.94 4.15
N GLY A 230 -10.18 15.08 2.84
CA GLY A 230 -9.30 16.11 2.32
C GLY A 230 -7.85 15.90 2.74
N TYR A 231 -7.37 14.66 2.70
CA TYR A 231 -5.97 14.35 2.96
C TYR A 231 -5.06 15.08 1.96
N ASP A 232 -3.97 15.63 2.45
CA ASP A 232 -2.95 16.26 1.61
C ASP A 232 -2.05 15.22 0.96
N MET A 233 -1.88 14.06 1.62
CA MET A 233 -1.05 12.95 1.13
C MET A 233 -1.79 11.63 1.26
N ILE A 234 -1.79 10.86 0.17
CA ILE A 234 -2.15 9.45 0.16
C ILE A 234 -0.87 8.66 -0.07
N LEU A 235 -0.49 7.88 0.93
CA LEU A 235 0.71 7.05 0.93
C LEU A 235 0.33 5.69 0.36
N SER A 236 0.96 5.26 -0.71
CA SER A 236 0.66 3.97 -1.35
C SER A 236 1.87 3.04 -1.32
N ALA A 237 1.62 1.76 -1.06
CA ALA A 237 2.67 0.75 -1.03
C ALA A 237 3.40 0.54 -2.37
N HIS A 238 2.82 1.00 -3.49
CA HIS A 238 3.41 0.79 -4.83
C HIS A 238 3.49 2.06 -5.67
N SER A 239 3.04 3.20 -5.17
CA SER A 239 3.01 4.47 -5.95
C SER A 239 3.64 5.64 -5.21
N GLY A 240 4.07 5.42 -3.96
CA GLY A 240 4.62 6.47 -3.11
C GLY A 240 3.57 7.47 -2.65
N VAL A 241 3.94 8.74 -2.60
CA VAL A 241 3.06 9.81 -2.14
C VAL A 241 2.30 10.41 -3.32
N GLU A 242 0.99 10.35 -3.24
CA GLU A 242 0.06 10.92 -4.21
C GLU A 242 -0.88 11.93 -3.52
N GLY A 243 -1.61 12.72 -4.29
CA GLY A 243 -2.52 13.74 -3.78
C GLY A 243 -3.97 13.50 -4.20
N GLN A 244 -4.83 14.48 -3.91
CA GLN A 244 -6.26 14.45 -4.25
C GLN A 244 -6.54 14.36 -5.75
N ASP A 245 -5.62 14.79 -6.59
CA ASP A 245 -5.70 14.63 -8.05
C ASP A 245 -5.59 13.16 -8.47
N ALA A 246 -4.79 12.36 -7.77
CA ALA A 246 -4.72 10.92 -7.99
C ALA A 246 -6.00 10.20 -7.54
N VAL A 247 -6.58 10.62 -6.42
CA VAL A 247 -7.88 10.11 -5.95
C VAL A 247 -8.98 10.39 -6.98
N ALA A 248 -9.05 11.63 -7.50
CA ALA A 248 -10.03 12.01 -8.52
C ALA A 248 -9.86 11.21 -9.81
N GLU A 249 -8.62 11.03 -10.26
CA GLU A 249 -8.31 10.22 -11.45
C GLU A 249 -8.67 8.75 -11.26
N LYS A 250 -8.40 8.20 -10.07
CA LYS A 250 -8.75 6.80 -9.76
C LYS A 250 -10.27 6.58 -9.69
N ILE A 251 -11.03 7.53 -9.14
CA ILE A 251 -12.49 7.47 -9.17
C ILE A 251 -12.99 7.44 -10.63
N ALA A 252 -12.52 8.35 -11.48
CA ALA A 252 -12.88 8.40 -12.88
C ALA A 252 -12.51 7.10 -13.63
N TYR A 253 -11.33 6.53 -13.30
CA TYR A 253 -10.90 5.24 -13.84
C TYR A 253 -11.85 4.10 -13.46
N VAL A 254 -12.23 3.97 -12.20
CA VAL A 254 -13.09 2.89 -11.72
C VAL A 254 -14.51 3.06 -12.24
N GLU A 255 -15.06 4.29 -12.28
CA GLU A 255 -16.37 4.59 -12.87
C GLU A 255 -16.41 4.22 -14.37
N LYS A 256 -15.34 4.54 -15.11
CA LYS A 256 -15.21 4.15 -16.52
C LYS A 256 -15.07 2.65 -16.72
N ALA A 257 -14.28 1.99 -15.89
CA ALA A 257 -14.16 0.53 -15.91
C ALA A 257 -15.51 -0.16 -15.67
N LYS A 258 -16.32 0.36 -14.74
CA LYS A 258 -17.67 -0.13 -14.46
C LYS A 258 -18.62 0.04 -15.65
N GLU A 259 -18.57 1.20 -16.33
CA GLU A 259 -19.33 1.45 -17.57
C GLU A 259 -18.94 0.46 -18.66
N LEU A 260 -17.63 0.27 -18.89
CA LEU A 260 -17.11 -0.61 -19.93
C LEU A 260 -17.39 -2.09 -19.62
N ALA A 261 -17.28 -2.51 -18.36
CA ALA A 261 -17.62 -3.87 -17.95
C ALA A 261 -19.09 -4.22 -18.21
N ALA A 262 -19.99 -3.22 -18.11
CA ALA A 262 -21.41 -3.42 -18.41
C ALA A 262 -21.75 -3.40 -19.91
N SER A 263 -20.88 -2.87 -20.76
CA SER A 263 -21.13 -2.66 -22.19
C SER A 263 -20.32 -3.57 -23.13
N CYS A 264 -19.21 -4.12 -22.67
CA CYS A 264 -18.37 -5.02 -23.46
C CYS A 264 -18.85 -6.48 -23.34
N ASP A 265 -18.82 -7.21 -24.45
CA ASP A 265 -19.31 -8.59 -24.52
C ASP A 265 -18.33 -9.64 -23.96
N ASN A 266 -17.06 -9.29 -23.82
CA ASN A 266 -16.01 -10.20 -23.39
C ASN A 266 -14.75 -9.47 -22.86
N ALA A 267 -13.86 -10.25 -22.23
CA ALA A 267 -12.62 -9.77 -21.62
C ALA A 267 -11.71 -8.99 -22.60
N GLU A 268 -11.56 -9.46 -23.85
CA GLU A 268 -10.69 -8.82 -24.84
C GLU A 268 -11.21 -7.43 -25.25
N ALA A 269 -12.56 -7.33 -25.48
CA ALA A 269 -13.20 -6.06 -25.78
C ALA A 269 -13.07 -5.07 -24.61
N PHE A 270 -13.23 -5.54 -23.37
CA PHE A 270 -13.05 -4.72 -22.18
C PHE A 270 -11.60 -4.20 -22.05
N MET A 271 -10.62 -5.08 -22.17
CA MET A 271 -9.19 -4.67 -22.08
C MET A 271 -8.83 -3.66 -23.16
N THR A 272 -9.32 -3.86 -24.41
CA THR A 272 -9.10 -2.92 -25.51
C THR A 272 -9.70 -1.57 -25.19
N ALA A 273 -10.96 -1.51 -24.77
CA ALA A 273 -11.67 -0.28 -24.43
C ALA A 273 -11.01 0.46 -23.24
N MET A 274 -10.52 -0.27 -22.24
CA MET A 274 -9.79 0.32 -21.11
C MET A 274 -8.47 0.95 -21.55
N LYS A 275 -7.69 0.28 -22.41
CA LYS A 275 -6.43 0.82 -22.94
C LYS A 275 -6.66 2.05 -23.85
N GLU A 276 -7.77 2.10 -24.56
CA GLU A 276 -8.17 3.27 -25.35
C GLU A 276 -8.60 4.45 -24.47
N ALA A 277 -9.33 4.16 -23.38
CA ALA A 277 -9.78 5.18 -22.44
C ALA A 277 -8.64 5.76 -21.58
N PHE A 278 -7.66 4.92 -21.24
CA PHE A 278 -6.52 5.27 -20.37
C PHE A 278 -5.17 4.94 -21.03
N PRO A 279 -4.83 5.67 -22.11
CA PRO A 279 -3.59 5.40 -22.83
C PRO A 279 -2.36 5.72 -21.97
N GLY A 280 -1.40 4.78 -21.97
CA GLY A 280 -0.15 4.94 -21.24
C GLY A 280 -0.20 4.58 -19.75
N TYR A 281 -1.34 4.06 -19.26
CA TYR A 281 -1.38 3.47 -17.93
C TYR A 281 -0.47 2.24 -17.85
N ILE A 282 0.23 2.11 -16.72
CA ILE A 282 1.04 0.92 -16.40
C ILE A 282 0.15 -0.15 -15.73
N GLY A 283 0.71 -1.34 -15.44
CA GLY A 283 -0.03 -2.39 -14.75
C GLY A 283 -1.00 -3.16 -15.66
N GLU A 284 -0.62 -3.41 -16.92
CA GLU A 284 -1.44 -4.20 -17.87
C GLU A 284 -1.81 -5.59 -17.31
N ASN A 285 -0.93 -6.20 -16.51
CA ASN A 285 -1.21 -7.45 -15.80
C ASN A 285 -2.40 -7.32 -14.82
N TYR A 286 -2.59 -6.18 -14.17
CA TYR A 286 -3.75 -5.93 -13.30
C TYR A 286 -5.04 -5.79 -14.11
N LEU A 287 -4.96 -5.20 -15.30
CA LEU A 287 -6.09 -5.14 -16.24
C LEU A 287 -6.47 -6.55 -16.74
N GLU A 288 -5.48 -7.39 -17.05
CA GLU A 288 -5.69 -8.79 -17.45
C GLU A 288 -6.37 -9.59 -16.33
N MET A 289 -5.93 -9.41 -15.08
CA MET A 289 -6.57 -10.03 -13.92
C MET A 289 -8.01 -9.55 -13.76
N SER A 290 -8.27 -8.25 -13.88
CA SER A 290 -9.62 -7.68 -13.81
C SER A 290 -10.53 -8.27 -14.87
N ALA A 291 -10.08 -8.35 -16.12
CA ALA A 291 -10.83 -8.96 -17.21
C ALA A 291 -11.14 -10.45 -16.93
N GLY A 292 -10.19 -11.17 -16.33
CA GLY A 292 -10.38 -12.56 -15.91
C GLY A 292 -11.45 -12.72 -14.83
N TYR A 293 -11.57 -11.78 -13.89
CA TYR A 293 -12.60 -11.81 -12.85
C TYR A 293 -13.99 -11.38 -13.35
N LEU A 294 -14.04 -10.40 -14.23
CA LEU A 294 -15.30 -9.79 -14.68
C LEU A 294 -16.05 -10.61 -15.74
N TYR A 295 -15.33 -11.48 -16.47
CA TYR A 295 -15.86 -12.26 -17.60
C TYR A 295 -15.66 -13.78 -17.45
N GLN A 296 -15.78 -14.28 -16.22
CA GLN A 296 -15.75 -15.73 -15.93
C GLN A 296 -16.99 -16.44 -16.41
#